data_1399778e66b138631d5a5e541f93efdb
#
_entry.id   1399778e66b138631d5a5e541f93efdb
#
_cell.length_a   1.000
_cell.length_b   1.000
_cell.length_c   1.000
_cell.angle_alpha   90.00
_cell.angle_beta   90.00
_cell.angle_gamma   90.00
#
_symmetry.space_group_name_H-M   'P 1'
#
loop_
_entity.id
_entity.type
_entity.pdbx_description
1 polymer ?
#
loop_
_entity_poly.entity_id
_entity_poly.type
_entity_poly.pdbx_seq_one_letter_code
_entity_poly.pdbx_strand_id
1 'polypeptide(L)'
;AAAALLAFVFGTPFAYLLARKRFPGKRLVESVVDLPIMIPHPIIGIAMLGIVGRHHWIGKWLHQVGIRVMGSVTGLVLVLTFVGLPFYVNTVKSGFDAVPIRIENVSRSLGASPAATFFRVTFPLAWRSMVVGFIMCSARAISEFGAVIIIAYHPMTTPVLIFERFNDFGLRHARAAAVVLLVVCVILFAVFRFVGRERP
;
A
#
# COMPACT_ATOMS: atom_id res chain seq x y z
N ALA A 1 6.93 -2.81 6.22
CA ALA A 1 7.89 -3.03 5.14
C ALA A 1 7.37 -3.99 4.06
N ALA A 2 6.98 -5.25 4.38
CA ALA A 2 6.57 -6.25 3.38
C ALA A 2 5.38 -5.77 2.51
N ALA A 3 4.34 -5.21 3.12
CA ALA A 3 3.18 -4.67 2.40
C ALA A 3 3.56 -3.55 1.42
N ALA A 4 4.44 -2.63 1.83
CA ALA A 4 4.90 -1.56 0.96
C ALA A 4 5.82 -2.08 -0.17
N LEU A 5 6.59 -3.15 0.07
CA LEU A 5 7.36 -3.82 -0.98
C LEU A 5 6.45 -4.48 -2.01
N LEU A 6 5.37 -5.15 -1.59
CA LEU A 6 4.38 -5.69 -2.52
C LEU A 6 3.69 -4.58 -3.31
N ALA A 7 3.32 -3.48 -2.64
CA ALA A 7 2.78 -2.32 -3.33
C ALA A 7 3.78 -1.72 -4.33
N PHE A 8 5.08 -1.69 -4.01
CA PHE A 8 6.13 -1.25 -4.93
C PHE A 8 6.23 -2.17 -6.15
N VAL A 9 6.36 -3.47 -5.95
CA VAL A 9 6.59 -4.44 -7.04
C VAL A 9 5.39 -4.50 -7.99
N PHE A 10 4.17 -4.59 -7.46
CA PHE A 10 2.96 -4.74 -8.28
C PHE A 10 2.31 -3.39 -8.60
N GLY A 11 2.38 -2.43 -7.70
CA GLY A 11 1.78 -1.11 -7.89
C GLY A 11 2.55 -0.25 -8.89
N THR A 12 3.89 -0.36 -9.01
CA THR A 12 4.67 0.44 -9.96
C THR A 12 4.28 0.15 -11.42
N PRO A 13 4.30 -1.10 -11.93
CA PRO A 13 3.87 -1.38 -13.30
C PRO A 13 2.39 -1.04 -13.51
N PHE A 14 1.56 -1.25 -12.51
CA PHE A 14 0.14 -0.92 -12.57
C PHE A 14 -0.09 0.61 -12.64
N ALA A 15 0.59 1.40 -11.82
CA ALA A 15 0.56 2.86 -11.86
C ALA A 15 1.06 3.41 -13.21
N TYR A 16 2.14 2.82 -13.76
CA TYR A 16 2.64 3.17 -15.09
C TYR A 16 1.62 2.89 -16.19
N LEU A 17 0.96 1.74 -16.14
CA LEU A 17 -0.12 1.39 -17.07
C LEU A 17 -1.27 2.39 -16.99
N LEU A 18 -1.70 2.74 -15.78
CA LEU A 18 -2.74 3.75 -15.56
C LEU A 18 -2.31 5.14 -16.06
N ALA A 19 -1.04 5.53 -15.89
CA ALA A 19 -0.53 6.82 -16.36
C ALA A 19 -0.46 6.91 -17.90
N ARG A 20 -0.04 5.83 -18.57
CA ARG A 20 0.32 5.85 -20.00
C ARG A 20 -0.74 5.29 -20.94
N LYS A 21 -1.60 4.40 -20.47
CA LYS A 21 -2.59 3.74 -21.31
C LYS A 21 -3.98 4.37 -21.16
N ARG A 22 -4.65 4.49 -22.30
CA ARG A 22 -6.08 4.80 -22.37
C ARG A 22 -6.80 3.53 -22.80
N PHE A 23 -7.72 3.05 -22.01
CA PHE A 23 -8.53 1.88 -22.30
C PHE A 23 -9.96 2.08 -21.75
N PRO A 24 -10.97 1.43 -22.35
CA PRO A 24 -12.33 1.48 -21.83
C PRO A 24 -12.37 0.91 -20.41
N GLY A 25 -13.10 1.56 -19.50
CA GLY A 25 -13.16 1.13 -18.10
C GLY A 25 -12.02 1.62 -17.19
N LYS A 26 -11.04 2.41 -17.69
CA LYS A 26 -9.95 2.94 -16.86
C LYS A 26 -10.44 3.63 -15.59
N ARG A 27 -11.48 4.49 -15.71
CA ARG A 27 -12.07 5.18 -14.55
C ARG A 27 -12.64 4.20 -13.52
N LEU A 28 -13.27 3.11 -13.97
CA LEU A 28 -13.77 2.08 -13.07
C LEU A 28 -12.63 1.38 -12.33
N VAL A 29 -11.54 1.05 -13.03
CA VAL A 29 -10.34 0.47 -12.41
C VAL A 29 -9.75 1.42 -11.37
N GLU A 30 -9.61 2.70 -11.67
CA GLU A 30 -9.15 3.73 -10.73
C GLU A 30 -10.08 3.81 -9.50
N SER A 31 -11.40 3.82 -9.71
CA SER A 31 -12.38 3.80 -8.61
C SER A 31 -12.28 2.54 -7.74
N VAL A 32 -12.06 1.37 -8.34
CA VAL A 32 -11.87 0.12 -7.60
C VAL A 32 -10.58 0.16 -6.76
N VAL A 33 -9.51 0.74 -7.30
CA VAL A 33 -8.26 0.95 -6.54
C VAL A 33 -8.49 1.85 -5.34
N ASP A 34 -9.34 2.86 -5.46
CA ASP A 34 -9.62 3.84 -4.41
C ASP A 34 -10.66 3.36 -3.39
N LEU A 35 -11.37 2.26 -3.63
CA LEU A 35 -12.36 1.70 -2.70
C LEU A 35 -11.86 1.58 -1.25
N PRO A 36 -10.62 1.09 -1.00
CA PRO A 36 -10.12 0.97 0.38
C PRO A 36 -10.01 2.29 1.14
N ILE A 37 -9.98 3.43 0.44
CA ILE A 37 -9.92 4.75 1.07
C ILE A 37 -11.29 5.12 1.66
N MET A 38 -12.39 4.71 1.01
CA MET A 38 -13.75 5.11 1.36
C MET A 38 -14.44 4.14 2.32
N ILE A 39 -14.08 2.86 2.27
CA ILE A 39 -14.74 1.83 3.07
C ILE A 39 -14.22 1.87 4.51
N PRO A 40 -15.11 1.86 5.53
CA PRO A 40 -14.69 1.71 6.91
C PRO A 40 -13.83 0.46 7.10
N HIS A 41 -12.67 0.61 7.72
CA HIS A 41 -11.64 -0.44 7.80
C HIS A 41 -12.11 -1.78 8.41
N PRO A 42 -12.98 -1.80 9.44
CA PRO A 42 -13.54 -3.07 9.92
C PRO A 42 -14.32 -3.81 8.84
N ILE A 43 -15.05 -3.09 7.97
CA ILE A 43 -15.80 -3.69 6.86
C ILE A 43 -14.85 -4.33 5.85
N ILE A 44 -13.69 -3.71 5.58
CA ILE A 44 -12.64 -4.33 4.75
C ILE A 44 -12.21 -5.67 5.35
N GLY A 45 -11.99 -5.73 6.66
CA GLY A 45 -11.64 -6.96 7.36
C GLY A 45 -12.70 -8.05 7.17
N ILE A 46 -13.97 -7.72 7.37
CA ILE A 46 -15.09 -8.64 7.20
C ILE A 46 -15.22 -9.11 5.75
N ALA A 47 -15.13 -8.20 4.78
CA ALA A 47 -15.19 -8.51 3.35
C ALA A 47 -14.05 -9.45 2.93
N MET A 48 -12.84 -9.17 3.40
CA MET A 48 -11.70 -10.06 3.13
C MET A 48 -11.88 -11.43 3.78
N LEU A 49 -12.43 -11.53 5.00
CA LEU A 49 -12.81 -12.81 5.58
C LEU A 49 -13.81 -13.56 4.70
N GLY A 50 -14.79 -12.87 4.13
CA GLY A 50 -15.73 -13.44 3.18
C GLY A 50 -15.05 -14.01 1.93
N ILE A 51 -13.93 -13.45 1.48
CA ILE A 51 -13.19 -13.90 0.28
C ILE A 51 -12.16 -14.97 0.61
N VAL A 52 -11.33 -14.74 1.63
CA VAL A 52 -10.18 -15.62 1.95
C VAL A 52 -10.45 -16.59 3.10
N GLY A 53 -11.64 -16.56 3.68
CA GLY A 53 -12.05 -17.49 4.74
C GLY A 53 -12.00 -18.93 4.28
N ARG A 54 -11.71 -19.86 5.20
CA ARG A 54 -11.50 -21.30 4.91
C ARG A 54 -12.70 -22.00 4.22
N HIS A 55 -13.89 -21.43 4.32
CA HIS A 55 -15.10 -21.98 3.71
C HIS A 55 -15.31 -21.54 2.26
N HIS A 56 -14.61 -20.49 1.80
CA HIS A 56 -14.70 -19.97 0.45
C HIS A 56 -13.66 -20.63 -0.49
N TRP A 57 -13.95 -20.66 -1.77
CA TRP A 57 -13.12 -21.34 -2.77
C TRP A 57 -11.67 -20.78 -2.84
N ILE A 58 -11.50 -19.45 -2.73
CA ILE A 58 -10.16 -18.84 -2.70
C ILE A 58 -9.41 -19.25 -1.44
N GLY A 59 -10.05 -19.21 -0.27
CA GLY A 59 -9.43 -19.62 0.99
C GLY A 59 -9.05 -21.10 1.02
N LYS A 60 -9.89 -21.98 0.45
CA LYS A 60 -9.58 -23.40 0.30
C LYS A 60 -8.36 -23.63 -0.60
N TRP A 61 -8.31 -22.95 -1.75
CA TRP A 61 -7.18 -23.02 -2.67
C TRP A 61 -5.89 -22.53 -2.02
N LEU A 62 -5.91 -21.38 -1.36
CA LEU A 62 -4.75 -20.86 -0.63
C LEU A 62 -4.28 -21.83 0.45
N HIS A 63 -5.19 -22.46 1.17
CA HIS A 63 -4.86 -23.43 2.19
C HIS A 63 -4.22 -24.72 1.59
N GLN A 64 -4.68 -25.17 0.42
CA GLN A 64 -4.10 -26.31 -0.30
C GLN A 64 -2.65 -26.05 -0.73
N VAL A 65 -2.31 -24.81 -1.11
CA VAL A 65 -0.93 -24.39 -1.42
C VAL A 65 -0.11 -24.02 -0.16
N GLY A 66 -0.63 -24.33 1.04
CA GLY A 66 0.08 -24.10 2.30
C GLY A 66 0.03 -22.64 2.81
N ILE A 67 -0.72 -21.76 2.15
CA ILE A 67 -0.83 -20.35 2.52
C ILE A 67 -1.99 -20.16 3.53
N ARG A 68 -1.62 -19.88 4.78
CA ARG A 68 -2.59 -19.51 5.83
C ARG A 68 -2.76 -17.99 5.81
N VAL A 69 -4.01 -17.52 5.65
CA VAL A 69 -4.32 -16.08 5.66
C VAL A 69 -4.82 -15.64 7.02
N MET A 70 -5.79 -16.35 7.59
CA MET A 70 -6.36 -15.98 8.88
C MET A 70 -5.37 -16.21 10.02
N GLY A 71 -5.21 -15.22 10.91
CA GLY A 71 -4.33 -15.31 12.06
C GLY A 71 -2.85 -15.53 11.69
N SER A 72 -2.39 -14.95 10.60
CA SER A 72 -1.03 -15.17 10.09
C SER A 72 -0.37 -13.88 9.59
N VAL A 73 0.96 -13.91 9.49
CA VAL A 73 1.75 -12.82 8.87
C VAL A 73 1.32 -12.59 7.43
N THR A 74 0.98 -13.64 6.69
CA THR A 74 0.52 -13.53 5.30
C THR A 74 -0.78 -12.73 5.21
N GLY A 75 -1.77 -13.04 6.07
CA GLY A 75 -3.01 -12.29 6.14
C GLY A 75 -2.80 -10.83 6.52
N LEU A 76 -1.92 -10.60 7.51
CA LEU A 76 -1.53 -9.25 7.91
C LEU A 76 -0.94 -8.48 6.71
N VAL A 77 0.01 -9.06 5.99
CA VAL A 77 0.65 -8.41 4.83
C VAL A 77 -0.36 -8.14 3.73
N LEU A 78 -1.27 -9.07 3.43
CA LEU A 78 -2.31 -8.89 2.41
C LEU A 78 -3.25 -7.72 2.74
N VAL A 79 -3.74 -7.67 3.98
CA VAL A 79 -4.61 -6.57 4.44
C VAL A 79 -3.90 -5.22 4.35
N LEU A 80 -2.68 -5.15 4.89
CA LEU A 80 -1.90 -3.93 4.89
C LEU A 80 -1.55 -3.47 3.47
N THR A 81 -1.29 -4.42 2.56
CA THR A 81 -1.08 -4.12 1.14
C THR A 81 -2.35 -3.57 0.52
N PHE A 82 -3.49 -4.22 0.73
CA PHE A 82 -4.78 -3.80 0.17
C PHE A 82 -5.15 -2.38 0.59
N VAL A 83 -5.00 -2.07 1.88
CA VAL A 83 -5.32 -0.73 2.42
C VAL A 83 -4.29 0.33 2.02
N GLY A 84 -3.02 -0.05 1.86
CA GLY A 84 -1.93 0.85 1.49
C GLY A 84 -1.78 1.09 -0.02
N LEU A 85 -2.26 0.15 -0.84
CA LEU A 85 -2.08 0.15 -2.29
C LEU A 85 -2.57 1.43 -3.00
N PRO A 86 -3.78 1.96 -2.71
CA PRO A 86 -4.24 3.19 -3.37
C PRO A 86 -3.31 4.38 -3.11
N PHE A 87 -2.76 4.51 -1.91
CA PHE A 87 -1.83 5.59 -1.58
C PHE A 87 -0.53 5.48 -2.38
N TYR A 88 -0.03 4.26 -2.59
CA TYR A 88 1.12 4.02 -3.44
C TYR A 88 0.81 4.31 -4.91
N VAL A 89 -0.22 3.67 -5.45
CA VAL A 89 -0.57 3.73 -6.89
C VAL A 89 -0.88 5.16 -7.32
N ASN A 90 -1.67 5.91 -6.56
CA ASN A 90 -2.05 7.28 -6.89
C ASN A 90 -0.84 8.23 -6.86
N THR A 91 0.05 8.08 -5.86
CA THR A 91 1.26 8.90 -5.77
C THR A 91 2.20 8.61 -6.93
N VAL A 92 2.43 7.34 -7.26
CA VAL A 92 3.34 6.93 -8.33
C VAL A 92 2.76 7.23 -9.72
N LYS A 93 1.44 7.05 -9.89
CA LYS A 93 0.73 7.46 -11.11
C LYS A 93 0.92 8.95 -11.37
N SER A 94 0.69 9.79 -10.35
CA SER A 94 0.92 11.24 -10.47
C SER A 94 2.36 11.57 -10.83
N GLY A 95 3.33 10.83 -10.29
CA GLY A 95 4.74 10.96 -10.65
C GLY A 95 5.02 10.59 -12.11
N PHE A 96 4.42 9.53 -12.61
CA PHE A 96 4.52 9.18 -14.04
C PHE A 96 3.81 10.21 -14.93
N ASP A 97 2.63 10.69 -14.52
CA ASP A 97 1.88 11.72 -15.30
C ASP A 97 2.69 13.01 -15.41
N ALA A 98 3.53 13.35 -14.41
CA ALA A 98 4.43 14.51 -14.46
C ALA A 98 5.61 14.35 -15.43
N VAL A 99 5.99 13.13 -15.81
CA VAL A 99 7.03 12.90 -16.82
C VAL A 99 6.45 13.14 -18.23
N PRO A 100 6.97 14.13 -19.01
CA PRO A 100 6.45 14.42 -20.34
C PRO A 100 6.59 13.22 -21.28
N ILE A 101 5.49 12.79 -21.90
CA ILE A 101 5.47 11.69 -22.88
C ILE A 101 6.44 11.95 -24.05
N ARG A 102 6.70 13.23 -24.37
CA ARG A 102 7.64 13.62 -25.41
C ARG A 102 9.05 13.06 -25.18
N ILE A 103 9.52 13.01 -23.93
CA ILE A 103 10.85 12.48 -23.59
C ILE A 103 10.91 10.97 -23.87
N GLU A 104 9.85 10.24 -23.54
CA GLU A 104 9.74 8.81 -23.87
C GLU A 104 9.73 8.57 -25.38
N ASN A 105 9.00 9.41 -26.14
CA ASN A 105 8.93 9.31 -27.59
C ASN A 105 10.29 9.58 -28.24
N VAL A 106 11.03 10.60 -27.78
CA VAL A 106 12.40 10.88 -28.26
C VAL A 106 13.31 9.69 -28.00
N SER A 107 13.28 9.12 -26.81
CA SER A 107 14.07 7.91 -26.50
C SER A 107 13.77 6.76 -27.49
N ARG A 108 12.50 6.55 -27.81
CA ARG A 108 12.07 5.51 -28.77
C ARG A 108 12.49 5.82 -30.20
N SER A 109 12.43 7.09 -30.63
CA SER A 109 12.89 7.53 -31.93
C SER A 109 14.40 7.32 -32.13
N LEU A 110 15.16 7.33 -31.01
CA LEU A 110 16.59 7.01 -30.99
C LEU A 110 16.87 5.49 -30.92
N GLY A 111 15.84 4.65 -31.11
CA GLY A 111 15.96 3.19 -31.17
C GLY A 111 15.86 2.46 -29.82
N ALA A 112 15.53 3.15 -28.71
CA ALA A 112 15.37 2.49 -27.44
C ALA A 112 14.08 1.64 -27.42
N SER A 113 14.16 0.41 -26.90
CA SER A 113 13.01 -0.43 -26.66
C SER A 113 12.09 0.16 -25.57
N PRO A 114 10.80 -0.21 -25.51
CA PRO A 114 9.89 0.25 -24.45
C PRO A 114 10.42 -0.01 -23.02
N ALA A 115 11.03 -1.15 -22.79
CA ALA A 115 11.65 -1.49 -21.52
C ALA A 115 12.88 -0.61 -21.24
N ALA A 116 13.74 -0.39 -22.23
CA ALA A 116 14.91 0.49 -22.10
C ALA A 116 14.47 1.94 -21.80
N THR A 117 13.43 2.44 -22.47
CA THR A 117 12.84 3.77 -22.22
C THR A 117 12.30 3.83 -20.78
N PHE A 118 11.57 2.81 -20.32
CA PHE A 118 11.07 2.79 -18.96
C PHE A 118 12.21 2.85 -17.94
N PHE A 119 13.17 1.93 -17.98
CA PHE A 119 14.21 1.85 -16.95
C PHE A 119 15.25 2.96 -17.01
N ARG A 120 15.56 3.51 -18.19
CA ARG A 120 16.60 4.53 -18.37
C ARG A 120 16.07 5.95 -18.36
N VAL A 121 14.78 6.17 -18.61
CA VAL A 121 14.19 7.51 -18.71
C VAL A 121 13.07 7.70 -17.69
N THR A 122 11.97 6.94 -17.82
CA THR A 122 10.74 7.18 -17.06
C THR A 122 10.92 6.87 -15.57
N PHE A 123 11.49 5.72 -15.27
CA PHE A 123 11.72 5.28 -13.88
C PHE A 123 12.66 6.25 -13.11
N PRO A 124 13.83 6.66 -13.64
CA PRO A 124 14.70 7.62 -12.95
C PRO A 124 14.06 9.00 -12.76
N LEU A 125 13.21 9.44 -13.67
CA LEU A 125 12.51 10.72 -13.53
C LEU A 125 11.38 10.67 -12.50
N ALA A 126 10.71 9.52 -12.36
CA ALA A 126 9.59 9.32 -11.44
C ALA A 126 9.99 8.69 -10.08
N TRP A 127 11.27 8.34 -9.87
CA TRP A 127 11.71 7.57 -8.70
C TRP A 127 11.35 8.22 -7.36
N ARG A 128 11.39 9.56 -7.28
CA ARG A 128 11.01 10.29 -6.07
C ARG A 128 9.55 10.03 -5.70
N SER A 129 8.65 10.02 -6.66
CA SER A 129 7.24 9.71 -6.43
C SER A 129 7.06 8.26 -5.95
N MET A 130 7.91 7.33 -6.39
CA MET A 130 7.89 5.95 -5.89
C MET A 130 8.35 5.88 -4.43
N VAL A 131 9.40 6.62 -4.05
CA VAL A 131 9.83 6.72 -2.65
C VAL A 131 8.75 7.34 -1.79
N VAL A 132 8.15 8.43 -2.24
CA VAL A 132 7.03 9.08 -1.54
C VAL A 132 5.85 8.12 -1.41
N GLY A 133 5.46 7.45 -2.48
CA GLY A 133 4.40 6.44 -2.47
C GLY A 133 4.68 5.29 -1.50
N PHE A 134 5.93 4.80 -1.46
CA PHE A 134 6.36 3.77 -0.52
C PHE A 134 6.22 4.22 0.94
N ILE A 135 6.61 5.46 1.24
CA ILE A 135 6.47 6.05 2.57
C ILE A 135 4.98 6.20 2.93
N MET A 136 4.14 6.71 2.01
CA MET A 136 2.70 6.87 2.22
C MET A 136 2.01 5.53 2.47
N CYS A 137 2.31 4.51 1.66
CA CYS A 137 1.82 3.14 1.86
C CYS A 137 2.26 2.58 3.21
N SER A 138 3.53 2.79 3.60
CA SER A 138 4.07 2.33 4.89
C SER A 138 3.39 3.02 6.06
N ALA A 139 3.22 4.34 6.00
CA ALA A 139 2.54 5.11 7.04
C ALA A 139 1.08 4.65 7.20
N ARG A 140 0.39 4.42 6.06
CA ARG A 140 -0.98 3.90 6.07
C ARG A 140 -1.06 2.49 6.65
N ALA A 141 -0.11 1.63 6.31
CA ALA A 141 -0.04 0.27 6.84
C ALA A 141 0.24 0.23 8.36
N ILE A 142 1.10 1.13 8.87
CA ILE A 142 1.41 1.21 10.31
C ILE A 142 0.21 1.68 11.12
N SER A 143 -0.61 2.59 10.59
CA SER A 143 -1.79 3.11 11.27
C SER A 143 -3.02 2.19 11.16
N GLU A 144 -2.94 1.07 10.41
CA GLU A 144 -4.07 0.19 10.22
C GLU A 144 -4.38 -0.63 11.47
N PHE A 145 -5.64 -0.55 11.89
CA PHE A 145 -6.16 -1.25 13.06
C PHE A 145 -7.40 -2.08 12.70
N GLY A 146 -8.41 -1.44 12.08
CA GLY A 146 -9.75 -2.00 11.96
C GLY A 146 -9.84 -3.28 11.14
N ALA A 147 -9.14 -3.38 10.01
CA ALA A 147 -9.12 -4.58 9.21
C ALA A 147 -8.19 -5.65 9.80
N VAL A 148 -7.08 -5.22 10.42
CA VAL A 148 -6.10 -6.14 11.03
C VAL A 148 -6.68 -6.90 12.22
N ILE A 149 -7.42 -6.24 13.11
CA ILE A 149 -8.01 -6.89 14.29
C ILE A 149 -8.97 -8.02 13.91
N ILE A 150 -9.57 -7.94 12.73
CA ILE A 150 -10.53 -8.93 12.24
C ILE A 150 -9.84 -10.11 11.54
N ILE A 151 -8.83 -9.85 10.70
CA ILE A 151 -8.20 -10.90 9.86
C ILE A 151 -7.00 -11.54 10.56
N ALA A 152 -6.18 -10.74 11.22
CA ALA A 152 -4.89 -11.16 11.75
C ALA A 152 -4.63 -10.52 13.11
N TYR A 153 -5.43 -10.91 14.12
CA TYR A 153 -5.22 -10.47 15.50
C TYR A 153 -3.81 -10.81 15.99
N HIS A 154 -3.31 -11.98 15.64
CA HIS A 154 -1.92 -12.40 15.85
C HIS A 154 -1.21 -12.65 14.50
N PRO A 155 0.03 -12.17 14.34
CA PRO A 155 0.85 -11.40 15.27
C PRO A 155 0.32 -9.99 15.48
N MET A 156 0.28 -9.52 16.73
CA MET A 156 -0.25 -8.20 17.07
C MET A 156 0.56 -7.07 16.43
N THR A 157 -0.14 -6.16 15.79
CA THR A 157 0.43 -4.86 15.39
C THR A 157 0.37 -3.89 16.56
N THR A 158 1.17 -2.82 16.53
CA THR A 158 1.18 -1.82 17.61
C THR A 158 -0.20 -1.22 17.89
N PRO A 159 -1.04 -0.85 16.90
CA PRO A 159 -2.41 -0.39 17.16
C PRO A 159 -3.27 -1.43 17.88
N VAL A 160 -3.19 -2.71 17.48
CA VAL A 160 -3.94 -3.80 18.13
C VAL A 160 -3.47 -3.99 19.57
N LEU A 161 -2.15 -3.98 19.82
CA LEU A 161 -1.57 -4.08 21.15
C LEU A 161 -2.01 -2.91 22.06
N ILE A 162 -2.08 -1.69 21.54
CA ILE A 162 -2.56 -0.52 22.30
C ILE A 162 -4.02 -0.72 22.71
N PHE A 163 -4.84 -1.17 21.76
CA PHE A 163 -6.27 -1.41 22.00
C PHE A 163 -6.50 -2.50 23.03
N GLU A 164 -5.79 -3.63 22.93
CA GLU A 164 -5.85 -4.74 23.90
C GLU A 164 -5.44 -4.27 25.30
N ARG A 165 -4.28 -3.62 25.42
CA ARG A 165 -3.83 -3.08 26.72
C ARG A 165 -4.79 -2.07 27.32
N PHE A 166 -5.45 -1.28 26.47
CA PHE A 166 -6.47 -0.34 26.95
C PHE A 166 -7.70 -1.05 27.50
N ASN A 167 -8.18 -2.08 26.82
CA ASN A 167 -9.37 -2.83 27.24
C ASN A 167 -9.12 -3.68 28.49
N ASP A 168 -7.96 -4.34 28.59
CA ASP A 168 -7.66 -5.30 29.65
C ASP A 168 -7.13 -4.61 30.90
N PHE A 169 -6.31 -3.56 30.76
CA PHE A 169 -5.58 -2.95 31.87
C PHE A 169 -5.78 -1.44 31.99
N GLY A 170 -6.58 -0.85 31.11
CA GLY A 170 -6.89 0.58 31.09
C GLY A 170 -5.77 1.47 30.56
N LEU A 171 -6.04 2.78 30.59
CA LEU A 171 -5.21 3.83 29.96
C LEU A 171 -3.75 3.82 30.42
N ARG A 172 -3.51 3.52 31.70
CA ARG A 172 -2.14 3.55 32.28
C ARG A 172 -1.19 2.60 31.56
N HIS A 173 -1.66 1.43 31.12
CA HIS A 173 -0.86 0.40 30.46
C HIS A 173 -0.77 0.60 28.94
N ALA A 174 -1.77 1.23 28.32
CA ALA A 174 -1.79 1.52 26.89
C ALA A 174 -0.92 2.72 26.50
N ARG A 175 -0.81 3.74 27.39
CA ARG A 175 -0.22 5.04 27.06
C ARG A 175 1.22 4.97 26.57
N ALA A 176 2.06 4.10 27.12
CA ALA A 176 3.46 3.99 26.73
C ALA A 176 3.60 3.52 25.27
N ALA A 177 2.85 2.49 24.87
CA ALA A 177 2.83 2.01 23.50
C ALA A 177 2.21 3.04 22.54
N ALA A 178 1.19 3.79 22.97
CA ALA A 178 0.59 4.85 22.18
C ALA A 178 1.57 6.00 21.92
N VAL A 179 2.34 6.43 22.95
CA VAL A 179 3.37 7.47 22.79
C VAL A 179 4.46 7.02 21.81
N VAL A 180 4.94 5.78 21.94
CA VAL A 180 5.93 5.22 21.01
C VAL A 180 5.40 5.24 19.56
N LEU A 181 4.15 4.82 19.36
CA LEU A 181 3.52 4.85 18.02
C LEU A 181 3.44 6.28 17.48
N LEU A 182 3.03 7.25 18.30
CA LEU A 182 2.97 8.66 17.92
C LEU A 182 4.35 9.20 17.50
N VAL A 183 5.39 8.89 18.27
CA VAL A 183 6.77 9.30 17.93
C VAL A 183 7.19 8.71 16.59
N VAL A 184 6.92 7.42 16.35
CA VAL A 184 7.22 6.77 15.08
C VAL A 184 6.46 7.44 13.92
N CYS A 185 5.18 7.75 14.10
CA CYS A 185 4.38 8.45 13.07
C CYS A 185 4.94 9.85 12.79
N VAL A 186 5.33 10.61 13.82
CA VAL A 186 5.94 11.94 13.65
C VAL A 186 7.25 11.86 12.87
N ILE A 187 8.12 10.90 13.22
CA ILE A 187 9.39 10.67 12.51
C ILE A 187 9.13 10.34 11.04
N LEU A 188 8.23 9.40 10.77
CA LEU A 188 7.86 9.03 9.41
C LEU A 188 7.32 10.20 8.61
N PHE A 189 6.45 11.01 9.22
CA PHE A 189 5.90 12.20 8.58
C PHE A 189 6.97 13.26 8.32
N ALA A 190 7.90 13.48 9.27
CA ALA A 190 9.03 14.37 9.08
C ALA A 190 9.94 13.93 7.93
N VAL A 191 10.26 12.63 7.86
CA VAL A 191 11.03 12.03 6.75
C VAL A 191 10.29 12.22 5.42
N PHE A 192 8.98 11.96 5.39
CA PHE A 192 8.14 12.20 4.21
C PHE A 192 8.24 13.64 3.72
N ARG A 193 8.07 14.60 4.63
CA ARG A 193 8.14 16.02 4.29
C ARG A 193 9.53 16.44 3.81
N PHE A 194 10.60 15.84 4.34
CA PHE A 194 11.97 16.14 3.94
C PHE A 194 12.29 15.56 2.55
N VAL A 195 11.87 14.32 2.27
CA VAL A 195 12.12 13.66 0.98
C VAL A 195 11.23 14.22 -0.13
N GLY A 196 9.98 14.60 0.19
CA GLY A 196 9.02 15.16 -0.75
C GLY A 196 9.28 16.64 -1.10
N ARG A 197 10.21 17.32 -0.44
CA ARG A 197 10.56 18.71 -0.73
C ARG A 197 11.21 18.77 -2.10
N GLU A 198 10.49 19.36 -3.06
CA GLU A 198 11.11 19.77 -4.32
C GLU A 198 12.22 20.78 -4.00
N ARG A 199 13.44 20.51 -4.48
CA ARG A 199 14.47 21.56 -4.52
C ARG A 199 14.05 22.51 -5.63
N PRO A 200 13.91 23.82 -5.33
CA PRO A 200 13.61 24.85 -6.31
C PRO A 200 14.62 24.85 -7.45
#